data_e6f516b92ced179c8580f3682383b1ac
#
_entry.id   e6f516b92ced179c8580f3682383b1ac
#
_cell.length_a   1.000
_cell.length_b   1.000
_cell.length_c   1.000
_cell.angle_alpha   90.00
_cell.angle_beta   90.00
_cell.angle_gamma   90.00
#
_symmetry.space_group_name_H-M   'P 1'
#
loop_
_entity.id
_entity.type
_entity.pdbx_description
1 polymer ?
#
loop_
_entity_poly.entity_id
_entity_poly.type
_entity_poly.pdbx_seq_one_letter_code
_entity_poly.pdbx_strand_id
1 'polypeptide(L)'
;VGADAATELILVRHAPVLKGGRLCGRTDVPADCSDTGRIAALRAAIGEPGRIVTSPALRCRQTVAALWPTAIADADPALWEQDFGLWEGRVTSDIPDLGPLSPNDLACHSPPEGESFADLCARVAPALARVADGGRVTIVAHAGTVRAALALALGTVPAALAFEVAPLSLTRLRPLSGAGWSIGAVNWGPS
;
A
#
# COMPACT_ATOMS: atom_id res chain seq x y z
N VAL A 1 21.97 27.33 1.06
CA VAL A 1 22.01 25.95 0.59
C VAL A 1 21.18 25.18 1.59
N GLY A 2 19.86 24.98 1.28
CA GLY A 2 18.99 24.19 2.12
C GLY A 2 19.49 22.75 2.15
N ALA A 3 19.57 22.16 3.34
CA ALA A 3 19.78 20.73 3.46
C ALA A 3 18.66 20.04 2.66
N ASP A 4 19.01 19.29 1.62
CA ASP A 4 18.08 18.41 0.93
C ASP A 4 17.43 17.53 2.01
N ALA A 5 16.14 17.76 2.26
CA ALA A 5 15.42 16.98 3.24
C ALA A 5 15.47 15.52 2.77
N ALA A 6 16.08 14.66 3.59
CA ALA A 6 16.23 13.25 3.25
C ALA A 6 14.85 12.68 2.90
N THR A 7 14.76 12.00 1.77
CA THR A 7 13.53 11.35 1.32
C THR A 7 13.02 10.38 2.37
N GLU A 8 11.73 10.44 2.69
CA GLU A 8 11.05 9.47 3.54
C GLU A 8 9.71 9.11 2.90
N LEU A 9 9.50 7.82 2.63
CA LEU A 9 8.21 7.31 2.20
C LEU A 9 7.47 6.72 3.40
N ILE A 10 6.26 7.22 3.65
CA ILE A 10 5.33 6.68 4.64
C ILE A 10 4.17 6.05 3.86
N LEU A 11 4.10 4.73 3.83
CA LEU A 11 3.02 4.02 3.17
C LEU A 11 1.94 3.68 4.20
N VAL A 12 0.71 4.01 3.89
CA VAL A 12 -0.47 3.75 4.72
C VAL A 12 -1.43 2.85 3.94
N ARG A 13 -1.80 1.71 4.53
CA ARG A 13 -2.91 0.94 4.00
C ARG A 13 -4.23 1.65 4.35
N HIS A 14 -5.13 1.76 3.38
CA HIS A 14 -6.47 2.35 3.55
C HIS A 14 -7.23 1.77 4.74
N ALA A 15 -8.21 2.48 5.27
CA ALA A 15 -9.14 2.01 6.32
C ALA A 15 -9.88 0.72 5.88
N PRO A 16 -10.44 -0.05 6.81
CA PRO A 16 -11.20 -1.26 6.47
C PRO A 16 -12.27 -0.96 5.41
N VAL A 17 -12.57 -1.92 4.55
CA VAL A 17 -13.66 -1.76 3.59
C VAL A 17 -14.99 -2.09 4.24
N LEU A 18 -16.04 -1.34 3.87
CA LEU A 18 -17.40 -1.69 4.22
C LEU A 18 -17.76 -3.03 3.54
N LYS A 19 -18.40 -3.94 4.26
CA LYS A 19 -18.72 -5.30 3.77
C LYS A 19 -17.47 -6.13 3.46
N GLY A 20 -16.51 -6.16 4.38
CA GLY A 20 -15.30 -6.96 4.28
C GLY A 20 -15.55 -8.46 4.03
N GLY A 21 -14.47 -9.23 3.92
CA GLY A 21 -14.49 -10.67 3.64
C GLY A 21 -14.59 -11.02 2.16
N ARG A 22 -14.56 -10.02 1.26
CA ARG A 22 -14.50 -10.21 -0.18
C ARG A 22 -13.19 -9.67 -0.74
N LEU A 23 -12.69 -10.33 -1.78
CA LEU A 23 -11.51 -9.89 -2.50
C LEU A 23 -11.85 -8.65 -3.32
N CYS A 24 -11.19 -7.54 -3.04
CA CYS A 24 -11.43 -6.25 -3.69
C CYS A 24 -10.10 -5.62 -4.09
N GLY A 25 -9.65 -5.89 -5.31
CA GLY A 25 -8.51 -5.24 -5.93
C GLY A 25 -8.93 -4.01 -6.71
N ARG A 26 -9.42 -4.22 -7.91
CA ARG A 26 -9.94 -3.17 -8.82
C ARG A 26 -11.40 -2.80 -8.53
N THR A 27 -12.15 -3.66 -7.87
CA THR A 27 -13.51 -3.31 -7.42
C THR A 27 -13.46 -2.11 -6.49
N ASP A 28 -14.14 -1.03 -6.88
CA ASP A 28 -14.10 0.22 -6.13
C ASP A 28 -15.17 0.24 -5.04
N VAL A 29 -14.76 -0.05 -3.83
CA VAL A 29 -15.59 -0.15 -2.63
C VAL A 29 -15.27 0.94 -1.63
N PRO A 30 -16.25 1.41 -0.83
CA PRO A 30 -16.01 2.43 0.19
C PRO A 30 -15.23 1.87 1.40
N ALA A 31 -14.52 2.76 2.09
CA ALA A 31 -13.85 2.48 3.35
C ALA A 31 -14.77 2.76 4.55
N ASP A 32 -14.55 2.01 5.62
CA ASP A 32 -15.09 2.32 6.94
C ASP A 32 -14.08 3.21 7.70
N CYS A 33 -14.39 4.49 7.77
CA CYS A 33 -13.62 5.48 8.53
C CYS A 33 -14.30 5.88 9.85
N SER A 34 -15.15 5.04 10.40
CA SER A 34 -15.91 5.35 11.63
C SER A 34 -15.06 5.31 12.91
N ASP A 35 -13.96 4.56 12.91
CA ASP A 35 -13.01 4.54 14.02
C ASP A 35 -12.13 5.81 14.02
N THR A 36 -12.73 6.90 14.50
CA THR A 36 -12.06 8.21 14.55
C THR A 36 -10.89 8.24 15.52
N GLY A 37 -10.90 7.41 16.56
CA GLY A 37 -9.82 7.28 17.53
C GLY A 37 -8.57 6.70 16.87
N ARG A 38 -8.71 5.61 16.15
CA ARG A 38 -7.61 4.96 15.42
C ARG A 38 -7.07 5.86 14.31
N ILE A 39 -7.94 6.56 13.58
CA ILE A 39 -7.56 7.54 12.56
C ILE A 39 -6.75 8.68 13.18
N ALA A 40 -7.19 9.24 14.32
CA ALA A 40 -6.48 10.31 15.01
C ALA A 40 -5.11 9.86 15.53
N ALA A 41 -5.02 8.64 16.07
CA ALA A 41 -3.76 8.07 16.54
C ALA A 41 -2.78 7.81 15.39
N LEU A 42 -3.26 7.28 14.26
CA LEU A 42 -2.43 7.09 13.06
C LEU A 42 -1.93 8.44 12.53
N ARG A 43 -2.81 9.45 12.43
CA ARG A 43 -2.42 10.81 12.02
C ARG A 43 -1.34 11.40 12.95
N ALA A 44 -1.49 11.24 14.26
CA ALA A 44 -0.51 11.70 15.24
C ALA A 44 0.84 10.99 15.07
N ALA A 45 0.86 9.70 14.79
CA ALA A 45 2.07 8.92 14.55
C ALA A 45 2.79 9.30 13.24
N ILE A 46 2.02 9.71 12.22
CA ILE A 46 2.58 10.21 10.96
C ILE A 46 3.17 11.62 11.18
N GLY A 47 2.48 12.47 11.94
CA GLY A 47 2.81 13.88 12.10
C GLY A 47 2.52 14.65 10.82
N GLU A 48 3.43 15.51 10.41
CA GLU A 48 3.33 16.23 9.13
C GLU A 48 3.44 15.25 7.97
N PRO A 49 2.41 15.11 7.11
CA PRO A 49 2.39 14.10 6.07
C PRO A 49 3.37 14.39 4.92
N GLY A 50 3.81 15.63 4.75
CA GLY A 50 4.51 16.06 3.55
C GLY A 50 3.59 16.06 2.33
N ARG A 51 4.12 15.74 1.17
CA ARG A 51 3.32 15.52 -0.05
C ARG A 51 2.48 14.25 0.11
N ILE A 52 1.21 14.32 -0.24
CA ILE A 52 0.31 13.16 -0.18
C ILE A 52 0.05 12.64 -1.58
N VAL A 53 0.31 11.36 -1.78
CA VAL A 53 -0.02 10.62 -3.00
C VAL A 53 -0.99 9.50 -2.62
N THR A 54 -1.96 9.19 -3.48
CA THR A 54 -2.96 8.18 -3.17
C THR A 54 -3.28 7.30 -4.37
N SER A 55 -3.67 6.06 -4.12
CA SER A 55 -4.41 5.28 -5.11
C SER A 55 -5.70 6.00 -5.47
N PRO A 56 -6.17 5.99 -6.73
CA PRO A 56 -7.44 6.60 -7.09
C PRO A 56 -8.66 5.87 -6.54
N ALA A 57 -8.49 4.69 -5.92
CA ALA A 57 -9.58 3.93 -5.30
C ALA A 57 -10.34 4.75 -4.26
N LEU A 58 -11.66 4.62 -4.24
CA LEU A 58 -12.55 5.36 -3.33
C LEU A 58 -12.12 5.18 -1.86
N ARG A 59 -11.82 3.93 -1.44
CA ARG A 59 -11.36 3.61 -0.08
C ARG A 59 -10.08 4.35 0.32
N CYS A 60 -9.16 4.56 -0.63
CA CYS A 60 -7.92 5.30 -0.36
C CYS A 60 -8.19 6.80 -0.23
N ARG A 61 -8.98 7.36 -1.12
CA ARG A 61 -9.38 8.78 -1.09
C ARG A 61 -10.17 9.12 0.18
N GLN A 62 -11.10 8.25 0.59
CA GLN A 62 -11.85 8.41 1.84
C GLN A 62 -10.94 8.34 3.06
N THR A 63 -9.93 7.45 3.05
CA THR A 63 -8.93 7.38 4.12
C THR A 63 -8.09 8.65 4.19
N VAL A 64 -7.67 9.22 3.04
CA VAL A 64 -6.98 10.53 3.01
C VAL A 64 -7.85 11.62 3.61
N ALA A 65 -9.12 11.71 3.20
CA ALA A 65 -10.05 12.72 3.71
C ALA A 65 -10.30 12.58 5.22
N ALA A 66 -10.31 11.35 5.74
CA ALA A 66 -10.47 11.11 7.18
C ALA A 66 -9.19 11.48 7.96
N LEU A 67 -8.01 11.20 7.43
CA LEU A 67 -6.74 11.55 8.05
C LEU A 67 -6.46 13.07 7.97
N TRP A 68 -6.70 13.69 6.82
CA TRP A 68 -6.38 15.08 6.53
C TRP A 68 -7.50 15.75 5.72
N PRO A 69 -8.57 16.24 6.37
CA PRO A 69 -9.77 16.74 5.68
C PRO A 69 -9.56 17.88 4.70
N THR A 70 -8.50 18.67 4.90
CA THR A 70 -8.19 19.86 4.07
C THR A 70 -7.01 19.63 3.12
N ALA A 71 -6.40 18.45 3.14
CA ALA A 71 -5.24 18.18 2.31
C ALA A 71 -5.63 17.85 0.86
N ILE A 72 -4.76 18.24 -0.06
CA ILE A 72 -4.81 17.83 -1.47
C ILE A 72 -3.90 16.63 -1.62
N ALA A 73 -4.39 15.59 -2.28
CA ALA A 73 -3.61 14.40 -2.59
C ALA A 73 -3.57 14.17 -4.10
N ASP A 74 -2.39 13.87 -4.62
CA ASP A 74 -2.19 13.50 -6.01
C ASP A 74 -2.59 12.02 -6.20
N ALA A 75 -3.51 11.73 -7.11
CA ALA A 75 -3.89 10.37 -7.42
C ALA A 75 -2.96 9.77 -8.49
N ASP A 76 -2.35 8.62 -8.19
CA ASP A 76 -1.54 7.88 -9.17
C ASP A 76 -2.19 6.52 -9.49
N PRO A 77 -2.64 6.29 -10.74
CA PRO A 77 -3.23 5.02 -11.16
C PRO A 77 -2.29 3.81 -11.00
N ALA A 78 -0.98 4.03 -10.98
CA ALA A 78 -0.02 2.96 -10.72
C ALA A 78 -0.08 2.41 -9.28
N LEU A 79 -0.80 3.08 -8.37
CA LEU A 79 -0.96 2.65 -6.98
C LEU A 79 -2.26 1.85 -6.71
N TRP A 80 -3.03 1.47 -7.74
CA TRP A 80 -4.15 0.56 -7.56
C TRP A 80 -3.70 -0.76 -6.92
N GLU A 81 -4.62 -1.41 -6.21
CA GLU A 81 -4.40 -2.77 -5.69
C GLU A 81 -4.22 -3.77 -6.85
N GLN A 82 -3.76 -4.96 -6.53
CA GLN A 82 -3.67 -6.08 -7.46
C GLN A 82 -5.03 -6.31 -8.13
N ASP A 83 -5.00 -6.53 -9.45
CA ASP A 83 -6.16 -6.96 -10.20
C ASP A 83 -6.37 -8.45 -9.96
N PHE A 84 -7.47 -8.79 -9.29
CA PHE A 84 -7.80 -10.18 -9.01
C PHE A 84 -8.68 -10.81 -10.10
N GLY A 85 -8.91 -10.12 -11.21
CA GLY A 85 -9.62 -10.64 -12.37
C GLY A 85 -10.96 -11.30 -12.00
N LEU A 86 -11.18 -12.55 -12.40
CA LEU A 86 -12.42 -13.28 -12.12
C LEU A 86 -12.63 -13.62 -10.63
N TRP A 87 -11.67 -13.34 -9.76
CA TRP A 87 -11.82 -13.51 -8.31
C TRP A 87 -12.34 -12.26 -7.60
N GLU A 88 -12.44 -11.13 -8.31
CA GLU A 88 -13.01 -9.89 -7.75
C GLU A 88 -14.41 -10.12 -7.17
N GLY A 89 -14.64 -9.60 -5.97
CA GLY A 89 -15.92 -9.68 -5.26
C GLY A 89 -16.26 -11.06 -4.66
N ARG A 90 -15.45 -12.09 -4.90
CA ARG A 90 -15.65 -13.40 -4.26
C ARG A 90 -15.34 -13.32 -2.76
N VAL A 91 -16.03 -14.12 -1.98
CA VAL A 91 -15.67 -14.35 -0.57
C VAL A 91 -14.33 -15.08 -0.54
N THR A 92 -13.46 -14.73 0.39
CA THR A 92 -12.11 -15.31 0.45
C THR A 92 -12.11 -16.85 0.56
N SER A 93 -13.13 -17.42 1.23
CA SER A 93 -13.32 -18.88 1.30
C SER A 93 -13.64 -19.54 -0.03
N ASP A 94 -14.10 -18.79 -1.03
CA ASP A 94 -14.49 -19.31 -2.35
C ASP A 94 -13.36 -19.15 -3.38
N ILE A 95 -12.21 -18.63 -2.95
CA ILE A 95 -11.01 -18.57 -3.78
C ILE A 95 -10.42 -19.98 -3.83
N PRO A 96 -10.07 -20.48 -5.04
CA PRO A 96 -9.46 -21.80 -5.16
C PRO A 96 -8.20 -21.96 -4.31
N ASP A 97 -8.09 -23.07 -3.61
CA ASP A 97 -6.83 -23.45 -2.98
C ASP A 97 -5.81 -23.77 -4.08
N LEU A 98 -4.73 -23.03 -4.10
CA LEU A 98 -3.65 -23.18 -5.08
C LEU A 98 -2.70 -24.34 -4.73
N GLY A 99 -2.92 -25.02 -3.60
CA GLY A 99 -2.02 -26.03 -3.09
C GLY A 99 -0.67 -25.45 -2.61
N PRO A 100 0.31 -26.30 -2.36
CA PRO A 100 1.61 -25.90 -1.83
C PRO A 100 2.48 -25.27 -2.91
N LEU A 101 2.34 -23.95 -3.13
CA LEU A 101 3.21 -23.18 -4.02
C LEU A 101 4.49 -22.74 -3.29
N SER A 102 5.61 -22.71 -4.00
CA SER A 102 6.77 -21.98 -3.51
C SER A 102 6.47 -20.47 -3.43
N PRO A 103 7.17 -19.69 -2.58
CA PRO A 103 6.97 -18.25 -2.54
C PRO A 103 7.15 -17.57 -3.91
N ASN A 104 8.03 -18.08 -4.73
CA ASN A 104 8.25 -17.58 -6.09
C ASN A 104 7.07 -17.88 -7.01
N ASP A 105 6.56 -19.11 -6.98
CA ASP A 105 5.41 -19.48 -7.81
C ASP A 105 4.16 -18.72 -7.38
N LEU A 106 3.97 -18.52 -6.07
CA LEU A 106 2.87 -17.70 -5.55
C LEU A 106 2.99 -16.24 -6.03
N ALA A 107 4.18 -15.66 -6.01
CA ALA A 107 4.40 -14.29 -6.47
C ALA A 107 4.13 -14.12 -7.98
N CYS A 108 4.37 -15.16 -8.77
CA CYS A 108 4.15 -15.19 -10.22
C CYS A 108 2.74 -15.69 -10.61
N HIS A 109 1.95 -16.19 -9.65
CA HIS A 109 0.61 -16.67 -9.95
C HIS A 109 -0.34 -15.51 -10.25
N SER A 110 -1.02 -15.56 -11.40
CA SER A 110 -2.07 -14.61 -11.78
C SER A 110 -3.44 -15.26 -11.64
N PRO A 111 -4.39 -14.62 -10.95
CA PRO A 111 -5.80 -14.99 -11.08
C PRO A 111 -6.24 -14.95 -12.56
N PRO A 112 -7.21 -15.75 -12.97
CA PRO A 112 -7.73 -15.66 -14.35
C PRO A 112 -8.16 -14.21 -14.67
N GLU A 113 -7.67 -13.67 -15.79
CA GLU A 113 -7.89 -12.30 -16.23
C GLU A 113 -7.35 -11.20 -15.27
N GLY A 114 -6.50 -11.59 -14.32
CA GLY A 114 -5.89 -10.67 -13.35
C GLY A 114 -4.38 -10.52 -13.53
N GLU A 115 -3.76 -9.80 -12.59
CA GLU A 115 -2.32 -9.64 -12.51
C GLU A 115 -1.71 -10.46 -11.36
N SER A 116 -0.48 -10.94 -11.52
CA SER A 116 0.29 -11.54 -10.44
C SER A 116 0.79 -10.48 -9.46
N PHE A 117 1.27 -10.90 -8.29
CA PHE A 117 1.95 -9.97 -7.38
C PHE A 117 3.25 -9.43 -7.99
N ALA A 118 3.93 -10.20 -8.81
CA ALA A 118 5.12 -9.74 -9.52
C ALA A 118 4.78 -8.62 -10.53
N ASP A 119 3.65 -8.72 -11.25
CA ASP A 119 3.17 -7.68 -12.15
C ASP A 119 2.80 -6.39 -11.39
N LEU A 120 2.11 -6.54 -10.25
CA LEU A 120 1.85 -5.42 -9.35
C LEU A 120 3.15 -4.72 -8.93
N CYS A 121 4.17 -5.48 -8.50
CA CYS A 121 5.46 -4.92 -8.11
C CYS A 121 6.12 -4.18 -9.28
N ALA A 122 6.10 -4.75 -10.49
CA ALA A 122 6.66 -4.13 -11.69
C ALA A 122 5.97 -2.81 -12.04
N ARG A 123 4.66 -2.69 -11.77
CA ARG A 123 3.87 -1.48 -11.99
C ARG A 123 4.11 -0.42 -10.91
N VAL A 124 4.21 -0.84 -9.65
CA VAL A 124 4.32 0.06 -8.49
C VAL A 124 5.73 0.62 -8.33
N ALA A 125 6.77 -0.17 -8.57
CA ALA A 125 8.16 0.26 -8.33
C ALA A 125 8.55 1.55 -9.07
N PRO A 126 8.24 1.76 -10.37
CA PRO A 126 8.50 3.03 -11.05
C PRO A 126 7.71 4.21 -10.45
N ALA A 127 6.49 3.97 -9.95
CA ALA A 127 5.69 5.01 -9.30
C ALA A 127 6.34 5.46 -7.97
N LEU A 128 6.82 4.52 -7.16
CA LEU A 128 7.56 4.83 -5.94
C LEU A 128 8.85 5.58 -6.22
N ALA A 129 9.60 5.20 -7.25
CA ALA A 129 10.81 5.89 -7.65
C ALA A 129 10.53 7.35 -8.07
N ARG A 130 9.43 7.61 -8.78
CA ARG A 130 9.04 8.98 -9.18
C ARG A 130 8.68 9.87 -8.00
N VAL A 131 8.07 9.33 -6.95
CA VAL A 131 7.65 10.13 -5.80
C VAL A 131 8.75 10.28 -4.75
N ALA A 132 9.80 9.48 -4.83
CA ALA A 132 10.95 9.53 -3.94
C ALA A 132 12.00 10.55 -4.40
N ASP A 133 11.56 11.75 -4.79
CA ASP A 133 12.37 12.83 -5.38
C ASP A 133 12.84 13.88 -4.37
N GLY A 134 12.70 13.60 -3.09
CA GLY A 134 13.11 14.48 -1.98
C GLY A 134 11.98 14.75 -0.99
N GLY A 135 12.36 14.96 0.27
CA GLY A 135 11.43 15.25 1.34
C GLY A 135 10.53 14.09 1.77
N ARG A 136 9.52 14.42 2.56
CA ARG A 136 8.57 13.42 3.07
C ARG A 136 7.38 13.26 2.13
N VAL A 137 7.05 12.01 1.81
CA VAL A 137 5.88 11.65 1.01
C VAL A 137 5.05 10.61 1.75
N THR A 138 3.78 10.90 1.96
CA THR A 138 2.83 9.91 2.50
C THR A 138 1.99 9.33 1.37
N ILE A 139 2.00 8.01 1.24
CA ILE A 139 1.30 7.26 0.20
C ILE A 139 0.15 6.48 0.85
N VAL A 140 -1.09 6.81 0.50
CA VAL A 140 -2.26 6.05 0.98
C VAL A 140 -2.71 5.10 -0.12
N ALA A 141 -2.53 3.81 0.11
CA ALA A 141 -2.78 2.78 -0.90
C ALA A 141 -3.27 1.46 -0.26
N HIS A 142 -2.82 0.33 -0.76
CA HIS A 142 -3.32 -1.00 -0.48
C HIS A 142 -2.24 -1.91 0.11
N ALA A 143 -2.64 -3.10 0.56
CA ALA A 143 -1.71 -4.09 1.09
C ALA A 143 -0.68 -4.54 0.03
N GLY A 144 -1.12 -4.77 -1.21
CA GLY A 144 -0.24 -5.11 -2.31
C GLY A 144 0.78 -4.02 -2.61
N THR A 145 0.34 -2.74 -2.64
CA THR A 145 1.24 -1.59 -2.85
C THR A 145 2.30 -1.48 -1.75
N VAL A 146 1.91 -1.68 -0.47
CA VAL A 146 2.87 -1.67 0.65
C VAL A 146 3.87 -2.82 0.53
N ARG A 147 3.39 -4.02 0.19
CA ARG A 147 4.27 -5.17 -0.05
C ARG A 147 5.21 -4.94 -1.26
N ALA A 148 4.72 -4.30 -2.33
CA ALA A 148 5.57 -3.94 -3.47
C ALA A 148 6.69 -2.97 -3.08
N ALA A 149 6.42 -2.02 -2.19
CA ALA A 149 7.45 -1.13 -1.63
C ALA A 149 8.47 -1.90 -0.77
N LEU A 150 8.00 -2.88 0.00
CA LEU A 150 8.89 -3.78 0.75
C LEU A 150 9.71 -4.67 -0.19
N ALA A 151 9.12 -5.19 -1.28
CA ALA A 151 9.83 -5.95 -2.30
C ALA A 151 10.97 -5.13 -2.92
N LEU A 152 10.71 -3.86 -3.24
CA LEU A 152 11.72 -2.92 -3.71
C LEU A 152 12.85 -2.74 -2.69
N ALA A 153 12.49 -2.54 -1.41
CA ALA A 153 13.46 -2.32 -0.34
C ALA A 153 14.32 -3.56 -0.03
N LEU A 154 13.74 -4.76 -0.14
CA LEU A 154 14.40 -6.04 0.11
C LEU A 154 15.18 -6.56 -1.11
N GLY A 155 14.92 -6.02 -2.31
CA GLY A 155 15.47 -6.53 -3.56
C GLY A 155 14.92 -7.91 -3.96
N THR A 156 13.77 -8.32 -3.40
CA THR A 156 13.15 -9.63 -3.68
C THR A 156 11.63 -9.57 -3.57
N VAL A 157 10.95 -9.96 -4.65
CA VAL A 157 9.48 -9.93 -4.72
C VAL A 157 8.83 -11.00 -3.83
N PRO A 158 9.24 -12.27 -3.86
CA PRO A 158 8.58 -13.31 -3.08
C PRO A 158 8.64 -13.10 -1.56
N ALA A 159 9.75 -12.56 -1.05
CA ALA A 159 9.91 -12.32 0.38
C ALA A 159 8.90 -11.30 0.94
N ALA A 160 8.44 -10.37 0.12
CA ALA A 160 7.49 -9.35 0.53
C ALA A 160 6.08 -9.91 0.82
N LEU A 161 5.74 -11.08 0.30
CA LEU A 161 4.47 -11.76 0.58
C LEU A 161 4.35 -12.21 2.05
N ALA A 162 5.47 -12.39 2.75
CA ALA A 162 5.49 -12.79 4.16
C ALA A 162 5.06 -11.67 5.13
N PHE A 163 4.96 -10.42 4.66
CA PHE A 163 4.58 -9.32 5.54
C PHE A 163 3.07 -9.17 5.66
N GLU A 164 2.60 -9.08 6.89
CA GLU A 164 1.25 -8.64 7.18
C GLU A 164 1.16 -7.12 7.00
N VAL A 165 0.03 -6.66 6.48
CA VAL A 165 -0.27 -5.23 6.33
C VAL A 165 -1.72 -5.01 6.73
N ALA A 166 -1.96 -4.57 7.96
CA ALA A 166 -3.30 -4.32 8.50
C ALA A 166 -3.90 -3.01 7.95
N PRO A 167 -5.22 -2.88 7.83
CA PRO A 167 -5.84 -1.58 7.54
C PRO A 167 -5.44 -0.53 8.58
N LEU A 168 -5.27 0.73 8.16
CA LEU A 168 -4.79 1.83 9.00
C LEU A 168 -3.43 1.55 9.66
N SER A 169 -2.57 0.76 9.02
CA SER A 169 -1.17 0.61 9.41
C SER A 169 -0.26 1.47 8.55
N LEU A 170 0.91 1.82 9.07
CA LEU A 170 1.96 2.50 8.34
C LEU A 170 3.22 1.63 8.21
N THR A 171 3.92 1.85 7.09
CA THR A 171 5.26 1.31 6.82
C THR A 171 6.16 2.47 6.42
N ARG A 172 7.39 2.53 6.95
CA ARG A 172 8.35 3.62 6.68
C ARG A 172 9.56 3.10 5.95
N LEU A 173 9.88 3.76 4.84
CA LEU A 173 11.06 3.48 4.04
C LEU A 173 11.87 4.77 3.86
N ARG A 174 13.21 4.65 3.87
CA ARG A 174 14.13 5.74 3.57
C ARG A 174 15.18 5.27 2.58
N PRO A 175 15.45 6.01 1.50
CA PRO A 175 16.57 5.68 0.63
C PRO A 175 17.87 5.74 1.41
N LEU A 176 18.78 4.85 1.09
CA LEU A 176 20.18 4.87 1.57
C LEU A 176 21.06 5.58 0.54
N SER A 177 22.09 6.25 1.00
CA SER A 177 23.09 6.85 0.11
C SER A 177 23.79 5.76 -0.70
N GLY A 178 23.64 5.82 -2.04
CA GLY A 178 24.30 4.91 -2.97
C GLY A 178 23.33 3.92 -3.64
N ALA A 179 22.68 3.05 -2.92
CA ALA A 179 21.65 2.16 -3.45
C ALA A 179 20.88 1.46 -2.31
N GLY A 180 19.60 1.24 -2.51
CA GLY A 180 18.77 0.49 -1.56
C GLY A 180 17.95 1.36 -0.62
N TRP A 181 17.28 0.71 0.31
CA TRP A 181 16.31 1.31 1.22
C TRP A 181 16.48 0.80 2.64
N SER A 182 16.33 1.67 3.60
CA SER A 182 16.17 1.32 5.01
C SER A 182 14.68 1.15 5.31
N ILE A 183 14.36 0.08 6.03
CA ILE A 183 12.99 -0.20 6.50
C ILE A 183 12.92 0.20 7.97
N GLY A 184 12.26 1.31 8.26
CA GLY A 184 12.18 1.88 9.61
C GLY A 184 11.04 1.30 10.45
N ALA A 185 9.94 0.94 9.81
CA ALA A 185 8.77 0.31 10.44
C ALA A 185 7.98 -0.49 9.39
N VAL A 186 7.34 -1.58 9.81
CA VAL A 186 6.41 -2.35 8.97
C VAL A 186 5.15 -2.62 9.77
N ASN A 187 4.01 -2.43 9.12
CA ASN A 187 2.69 -2.76 9.70
C ASN A 187 2.45 -2.15 11.08
N TRP A 188 3.08 -1.01 11.38
CA TRP A 188 2.81 -0.33 12.63
C TRP A 188 1.40 0.30 12.59
N GLY A 189 0.61 0.04 13.60
CA GLY A 189 -0.72 0.62 13.72
C GLY A 189 -1.05 0.92 15.18
N PRO A 190 -1.93 1.92 15.43
CA PRO A 190 -2.42 2.15 16.77
C PRO A 190 -3.27 0.96 17.23
N SER A 191 -3.06 0.55 18.46
CA SER A 191 -3.85 -0.46 19.19
C SER A 191 -5.23 0.07 19.54
#